data_4dbc6b1dfe0e95daa8832d9797af15c7
#
_entry.id   4dbc6b1dfe0e95daa8832d9797af15c7
#
_cell.length_a   1.000
_cell.length_b   1.000
_cell.length_c   1.000
_cell.angle_alpha   90.00
_cell.angle_beta   90.00
_cell.angle_gamma   90.00
#
_symmetry.space_group_name_H-M   'P 1'
#
loop_
_entity.id
_entity.type
_entity.pdbx_description
1 polymer ?
#
loop_
_entity_poly.entity_id
_entity_poly.type
_entity_poly.pdbx_seq_one_letter_code
_entity_poly.pdbx_strand_id
1 'polypeptide(L)'
;MNIGNIKNCYGCGLCATVCAKKIIEITLNKDGFYEPRITETDKCTNCGLCTDVCAFSHKELALEKEETTIKSWAAWSNDERVQRKCSSGGIGFEIAKQLIEKDHKLCGCRYNAEAGRAEHYIATTPEEAIASIGSKYIQSYTVDGFKAINRKEKYLVTGTPCQIDSFRRYIKRFRIEENFVLLDFFCHCVPSMWAWNKYTRMVEKQTGKITYASWRNKFTGWHDSWAMSLDGEKTETEKVNWHDSYNLLIKEKKGFYNSRLSQGDVFYTLFLGDYCCNPACAKDCKYKYDKSSADIRIGDLWGKTYKDNDKGVSALITFTEKGKEVVEQLKNVTLVEHPFDIVAEGQMKSNVHKKPTYGLVMRFLKSPFGLDTFMWKIVHLTNKIGTKIARFIRR
;
A
#
# COMPACT_ATOMS: atom_id res chain seq x y z
N MET A 1 -27.78 -12.46 3.22
CA MET A 1 -27.14 -11.21 3.73
C MET A 1 -26.24 -10.65 2.65
N ASN A 2 -26.14 -9.33 2.49
CA ASN A 2 -25.26 -8.70 1.50
C ASN A 2 -24.54 -7.49 2.12
N ILE A 3 -23.61 -6.86 1.34
CA ILE A 3 -22.77 -5.75 1.83
C ILE A 3 -23.45 -4.38 1.80
N GLY A 4 -24.75 -4.28 1.47
CA GLY A 4 -25.44 -2.98 1.27
C GLY A 4 -25.43 -2.04 2.48
N ASN A 5 -25.36 -2.61 3.69
CA ASN A 5 -25.31 -1.84 4.94
C ASN A 5 -23.88 -1.61 5.48
N ILE A 6 -22.84 -2.09 4.78
CA ILE A 6 -21.46 -1.91 5.23
C ILE A 6 -21.00 -0.50 4.88
N LYS A 7 -20.61 0.25 5.91
CA LYS A 7 -20.06 1.61 5.82
C LYS A 7 -18.68 1.68 6.45
N ASN A 8 -17.84 2.62 5.95
CA ASN A 8 -16.50 2.86 6.47
C ASN A 8 -15.64 1.58 6.55
N CYS A 9 -15.73 0.73 5.54
CA CYS A 9 -14.98 -0.53 5.47
C CYS A 9 -13.53 -0.31 4.99
N TYR A 10 -12.79 -1.40 4.77
CA TYR A 10 -11.41 -1.34 4.26
C TYR A 10 -11.31 -0.95 2.77
N GLY A 11 -12.40 -1.04 1.99
CA GLY A 11 -12.41 -0.71 0.55
C GLY A 11 -11.61 -1.67 -0.31
N CYS A 12 -11.48 -2.94 0.09
CA CYS A 12 -10.64 -3.94 -0.58
C CYS A 12 -11.15 -4.42 -1.95
N GLY A 13 -12.40 -4.14 -2.33
CA GLY A 13 -12.96 -4.43 -3.65
C GLY A 13 -13.40 -5.88 -3.93
N LEU A 14 -13.08 -6.85 -3.05
CA LEU A 14 -13.40 -8.28 -3.29
C LEU A 14 -14.90 -8.56 -3.43
N CYS A 15 -15.74 -7.84 -2.69
CA CYS A 15 -17.19 -7.97 -2.81
C CYS A 15 -17.70 -7.67 -4.23
N ALA A 16 -17.10 -6.68 -4.92
CA ALA A 16 -17.43 -6.39 -6.31
C ALA A 16 -16.84 -7.39 -7.30
N THR A 17 -15.68 -7.98 -6.96
CA THR A 17 -15.05 -9.03 -7.77
C THR A 17 -15.82 -10.33 -7.76
N VAL A 18 -16.35 -10.74 -6.59
CA VAL A 18 -17.04 -12.02 -6.42
C VAL A 18 -18.51 -11.99 -6.87
N CYS A 19 -19.10 -10.82 -7.04
CA CYS A 19 -20.52 -10.68 -7.37
C CYS A 19 -20.81 -11.13 -8.81
N ALA A 20 -21.42 -12.31 -8.95
CA ALA A 20 -21.79 -12.86 -10.26
C ALA A 20 -22.80 -11.99 -11.02
N LYS A 21 -23.65 -11.24 -10.31
CA LYS A 21 -24.62 -10.31 -10.90
C LYS A 21 -23.99 -8.96 -11.30
N LYS A 22 -22.72 -8.70 -10.92
CA LYS A 22 -21.97 -7.46 -11.23
C LYS A 22 -22.66 -6.17 -10.77
N ILE A 23 -23.49 -6.24 -9.74
CA ILE A 23 -24.28 -5.13 -9.18
C ILE A 23 -23.58 -4.39 -8.03
N ILE A 24 -22.32 -4.69 -7.76
CA ILE A 24 -21.54 -4.02 -6.71
C ILE A 24 -20.45 -3.20 -7.39
N GLU A 25 -20.49 -1.90 -7.16
CA GLU A 25 -19.47 -0.96 -7.56
C GLU A 25 -18.63 -0.54 -6.35
N ILE A 26 -17.36 -0.22 -6.57
CA ILE A 26 -16.47 0.37 -5.58
C ILE A 26 -16.24 1.83 -5.97
N THR A 27 -16.72 2.74 -5.14
CA THR A 27 -16.65 4.18 -5.36
C THR A 27 -16.08 4.89 -4.14
N LEU A 28 -15.60 6.12 -4.33
CA LEU A 28 -15.18 6.95 -3.20
C LEU A 28 -16.41 7.45 -2.44
N ASN A 29 -16.42 7.24 -1.13
CA ASN A 29 -17.42 7.82 -0.26
C ASN A 29 -17.17 9.34 -0.04
N LYS A 30 -18.05 9.99 0.72
CA LYS A 30 -17.96 11.44 1.00
C LYS A 30 -16.62 11.89 1.60
N ASP A 31 -15.88 10.97 2.21
CA ASP A 31 -14.60 11.25 2.87
C ASP A 31 -13.39 10.79 2.04
N GLY A 32 -13.61 10.34 0.79
CA GLY A 32 -12.56 9.98 -0.16
C GLY A 32 -11.94 8.62 0.11
N PHE A 33 -12.71 7.65 0.63
CA PHE A 33 -12.32 6.26 0.78
C PHE A 33 -13.17 5.36 -0.10
N TYR A 34 -12.56 4.33 -0.68
CA TYR A 34 -13.30 3.34 -1.45
C TYR A 34 -14.28 2.58 -0.55
N GLU A 35 -15.51 2.43 -1.05
CA GLU A 35 -16.62 1.78 -0.34
C GLU A 35 -17.53 1.09 -1.36
N PRO A 36 -18.12 -0.08 -1.04
CA PRO A 36 -19.04 -0.76 -1.93
C PRO A 36 -20.40 -0.08 -1.98
N ARG A 37 -20.98 -0.04 -3.16
CA ARG A 37 -22.36 0.39 -3.41
C ARG A 37 -23.06 -0.67 -4.24
N ILE A 38 -24.26 -1.11 -3.83
CA ILE A 38 -25.14 -1.94 -4.66
C ILE A 38 -25.91 -1.00 -5.58
N THR A 39 -25.79 -1.20 -6.88
CA THR A 39 -26.42 -0.35 -7.92
C THR A 39 -27.83 -0.79 -8.28
N GLU A 40 -28.09 -2.11 -8.21
CA GLU A 40 -29.36 -2.73 -8.61
C GLU A 40 -29.79 -3.74 -7.52
N THR A 41 -30.48 -3.24 -6.49
CA THR A 41 -30.83 -4.03 -5.31
C THR A 41 -31.83 -5.15 -5.61
N ASP A 42 -32.72 -4.95 -6.57
CA ASP A 42 -33.72 -5.91 -7.08
C ASP A 42 -33.09 -7.13 -7.74
N LYS A 43 -31.91 -6.99 -8.37
CA LYS A 43 -31.15 -8.09 -8.95
C LYS A 43 -30.34 -8.90 -7.93
N CYS A 44 -30.29 -8.46 -6.68
CA CYS A 44 -29.53 -9.13 -5.62
C CYS A 44 -30.23 -10.40 -5.15
N THR A 45 -29.59 -11.55 -5.37
CA THR A 45 -30.10 -12.86 -4.91
C THR A 45 -29.80 -13.17 -3.46
N ASN A 46 -29.17 -12.26 -2.71
CA ASN A 46 -28.75 -12.45 -1.31
C ASN A 46 -27.92 -13.73 -1.06
N CYS A 47 -27.12 -14.15 -2.04
CA CYS A 47 -26.33 -15.39 -1.98
C CYS A 47 -25.21 -15.41 -0.91
N GLY A 48 -24.90 -14.27 -0.29
CA GLY A 48 -23.92 -14.17 0.79
C GLY A 48 -22.44 -14.07 0.36
N LEU A 49 -22.08 -14.40 -0.88
CA LEU A 49 -20.68 -14.44 -1.32
C LEU A 49 -19.89 -13.16 -1.04
N CYS A 50 -20.50 -12.00 -1.20
CA CYS A 50 -19.86 -10.72 -0.95
C CYS A 50 -19.52 -10.47 0.54
N THR A 51 -20.27 -11.09 1.45
CA THR A 51 -20.00 -11.06 2.89
C THR A 51 -19.01 -12.13 3.31
N ASP A 52 -19.05 -13.32 2.69
CA ASP A 52 -18.14 -14.43 2.97
C ASP A 52 -16.67 -14.05 2.70
N VAL A 53 -16.42 -13.33 1.60
CA VAL A 53 -15.06 -12.88 1.25
C VAL A 53 -14.64 -11.55 1.91
N CYS A 54 -15.54 -10.92 2.67
CA CYS A 54 -15.30 -9.60 3.24
C CYS A 54 -14.50 -9.67 4.54
N ALA A 55 -13.22 -9.32 4.51
CA ALA A 55 -12.38 -9.26 5.70
C ALA A 55 -12.93 -8.32 6.80
N PHE A 56 -13.68 -7.28 6.43
CA PHE A 56 -14.29 -6.35 7.39
C PHE A 56 -15.49 -6.95 8.13
N SER A 57 -16.18 -7.91 7.52
CA SER A 57 -17.35 -8.61 8.13
C SER A 57 -16.94 -9.71 9.12
N HIS A 58 -15.67 -10.09 9.15
CA HIS A 58 -15.13 -11.15 10.00
C HIS A 58 -14.20 -10.58 11.07
N LYS A 59 -14.23 -11.11 12.28
CA LYS A 59 -13.33 -10.73 13.38
C LYS A 59 -11.99 -11.44 13.31
N GLU A 60 -12.00 -12.70 12.92
CA GLU A 60 -10.83 -13.59 12.78
C GLU A 60 -10.06 -13.29 11.48
N LEU A 61 -8.81 -13.72 11.42
CA LEU A 61 -8.01 -13.75 10.21
C LEU A 61 -8.45 -14.90 9.30
N ALA A 62 -8.24 -14.77 7.99
CA ALA A 62 -8.50 -15.84 7.03
C ALA A 62 -7.44 -16.96 7.07
N LEU A 63 -6.21 -16.67 7.49
CA LEU A 63 -5.19 -17.66 7.81
C LEU A 63 -5.41 -18.11 9.26
N GLU A 64 -5.61 -19.41 9.45
CA GLU A 64 -5.81 -20.01 10.76
C GLU A 64 -4.49 -20.10 11.52
N LYS A 65 -4.56 -20.09 12.85
CA LYS A 65 -3.37 -20.08 13.71
C LYS A 65 -2.54 -21.36 13.54
N GLU A 66 -3.22 -22.46 13.34
CA GLU A 66 -2.65 -23.80 13.14
C GLU A 66 -1.89 -23.93 11.80
N GLU A 67 -2.25 -23.09 10.81
CA GLU A 67 -1.57 -23.00 9.52
C GLU A 67 -0.35 -22.08 9.54
N THR A 68 -0.09 -21.40 10.69
CA THR A 68 0.90 -20.32 10.75
C THR A 68 2.27 -20.84 11.18
N THR A 69 3.26 -20.69 10.30
CA THR A 69 4.68 -20.93 10.57
C THR A 69 5.46 -19.65 10.35
N ILE A 70 5.95 -19.03 11.43
CA ILE A 70 6.70 -17.76 11.34
C ILE A 70 8.19 -18.02 11.21
N LYS A 71 8.78 -17.55 10.10
CA LYS A 71 10.22 -17.44 9.90
C LYS A 71 10.53 -16.06 9.34
N SER A 72 11.68 -15.48 9.68
CA SER A 72 11.94 -14.08 9.38
C SER A 72 13.40 -13.78 9.09
N TRP A 73 13.63 -12.83 8.16
CA TRP A 73 14.95 -12.44 7.66
C TRP A 73 15.04 -10.93 7.46
N ALA A 74 16.25 -10.43 7.63
CA ALA A 74 16.71 -9.22 6.96
C ALA A 74 17.11 -9.62 5.53
N ALA A 75 16.63 -8.89 4.51
CA ALA A 75 16.79 -9.32 3.14
C ALA A 75 16.99 -8.15 2.15
N TRP A 76 17.82 -8.37 1.12
CA TRP A 76 18.01 -7.41 0.04
C TRP A 76 18.42 -8.09 -1.26
N SER A 77 18.12 -7.41 -2.39
CA SER A 77 18.57 -7.85 -3.72
C SER A 77 20.09 -7.71 -3.86
N ASN A 78 20.72 -8.67 -4.51
CA ASN A 78 22.14 -8.61 -4.90
C ASN A 78 22.37 -7.74 -6.16
N ASP A 79 21.30 -7.37 -6.89
CA ASP A 79 21.35 -6.33 -7.91
C ASP A 79 21.18 -4.96 -7.25
N GLU A 80 22.26 -4.20 -7.18
CA GLU A 80 22.26 -2.86 -6.56
C GLU A 80 21.27 -1.90 -7.24
N ARG A 81 20.99 -2.06 -8.53
CA ARG A 81 20.02 -1.23 -9.26
C ARG A 81 18.60 -1.51 -8.78
N VAL A 82 18.26 -2.78 -8.56
CA VAL A 82 16.97 -3.19 -7.98
C VAL A 82 16.85 -2.65 -6.56
N GLN A 83 17.87 -2.86 -5.73
CA GLN A 83 17.87 -2.38 -4.35
C GLN A 83 17.69 -0.85 -4.31
N ARG A 84 18.38 -0.08 -5.14
CA ARG A 84 18.26 1.39 -5.20
C ARG A 84 16.91 1.87 -5.71
N LYS A 85 16.32 1.18 -6.69
CA LYS A 85 15.02 1.55 -7.27
C LYS A 85 13.85 1.29 -6.33
N CYS A 86 13.93 0.25 -5.52
CA CYS A 86 12.88 -0.14 -4.58
C CYS A 86 12.89 0.72 -3.31
N SER A 87 11.79 0.74 -2.58
CA SER A 87 11.64 1.52 -1.33
C SER A 87 12.57 1.04 -0.21
N SER A 88 12.90 -0.26 -0.20
CA SER A 88 13.75 -0.91 0.80
C SER A 88 14.79 -1.82 0.12
N GLY A 89 14.97 -3.06 0.57
CA GLY A 89 15.95 -4.01 0.03
C GLY A 89 15.63 -4.59 -1.36
N GLY A 90 14.44 -4.37 -1.92
CA GLY A 90 14.07 -4.86 -3.26
C GLY A 90 13.42 -6.24 -3.32
N ILE A 91 13.19 -6.88 -2.17
CA ILE A 91 12.73 -8.28 -2.08
C ILE A 91 11.38 -8.52 -2.76
N GLY A 92 10.44 -7.58 -2.66
CA GLY A 92 9.13 -7.73 -3.32
C GLY A 92 9.24 -7.88 -4.83
N PHE A 93 10.18 -7.17 -5.46
CA PHE A 93 10.46 -7.30 -6.89
C PHE A 93 11.18 -8.61 -7.23
N GLU A 94 12.17 -9.03 -6.43
CA GLU A 94 12.87 -10.30 -6.66
C GLU A 94 11.94 -11.52 -6.54
N ILE A 95 11.01 -11.49 -5.54
CA ILE A 95 9.97 -12.53 -5.43
C ILE A 95 9.08 -12.53 -6.68
N ALA A 96 8.60 -11.35 -7.11
CA ALA A 96 7.75 -11.24 -8.29
C ALA A 96 8.46 -11.73 -9.56
N LYS A 97 9.70 -11.28 -9.79
CA LYS A 97 10.53 -11.68 -10.92
C LYS A 97 10.71 -13.20 -10.97
N GLN A 98 11.16 -13.80 -9.86
CA GLN A 98 11.41 -15.25 -9.81
C GLN A 98 10.13 -16.07 -10.00
N LEU A 99 8.99 -15.64 -9.45
CA LEU A 99 7.72 -16.33 -9.64
C LEU A 99 7.20 -16.20 -11.07
N ILE A 100 7.39 -15.05 -11.72
CA ILE A 100 7.05 -14.85 -13.14
C ILE A 100 7.91 -15.79 -14.00
N GLU A 101 9.22 -15.92 -13.73
CA GLU A 101 10.10 -16.87 -14.41
C GLU A 101 9.71 -18.34 -14.18
N LYS A 102 8.85 -18.63 -13.19
CA LYS A 102 8.25 -19.93 -12.88
C LYS A 102 6.75 -20.01 -13.25
N ASP A 103 6.36 -19.37 -14.34
CA ASP A 103 5.00 -19.36 -14.91
C ASP A 103 3.90 -18.79 -14.02
N HIS A 104 4.23 -17.97 -13.03
CA HIS A 104 3.24 -17.18 -12.33
C HIS A 104 3.02 -15.84 -13.02
N LYS A 105 1.85 -15.25 -12.79
CA LYS A 105 1.58 -13.83 -13.09
C LYS A 105 1.61 -13.02 -11.81
N LEU A 106 1.93 -11.73 -11.92
CA LEU A 106 1.82 -10.81 -10.79
C LEU A 106 0.49 -10.05 -10.87
N CYS A 107 -0.33 -10.14 -9.84
CA CYS A 107 -1.36 -9.14 -9.56
C CYS A 107 -0.77 -8.13 -8.57
N GLY A 108 -0.17 -7.07 -9.14
CA GLY A 108 0.56 -6.03 -8.41
C GLY A 108 -0.18 -4.70 -8.42
N CYS A 109 0.40 -3.69 -7.75
CA CYS A 109 -0.16 -2.35 -7.68
C CYS A 109 0.74 -1.34 -8.40
N ARG A 110 0.20 -0.59 -9.37
CA ARG A 110 0.86 0.52 -10.08
C ARG A 110 0.19 1.86 -9.76
N TYR A 111 0.86 2.95 -10.06
CA TYR A 111 0.22 4.27 -10.15
C TYR A 111 -0.23 4.52 -11.59
N ASN A 112 -1.52 4.79 -11.77
CA ASN A 112 -2.09 5.23 -13.03
C ASN A 112 -2.22 6.75 -13.00
N ALA A 113 -1.35 7.44 -13.72
CA ALA A 113 -1.30 8.91 -13.73
C ALA A 113 -2.53 9.52 -14.41
N GLU A 114 -3.07 8.88 -15.45
CA GLU A 114 -4.27 9.33 -16.15
C GLU A 114 -5.49 9.31 -15.23
N ALA A 115 -5.66 8.22 -14.48
CA ALA A 115 -6.74 8.07 -13.49
C ALA A 115 -6.43 8.77 -12.15
N GLY A 116 -5.21 9.24 -11.92
CA GLY A 116 -4.77 9.89 -10.68
C GLY A 116 -4.83 8.98 -9.45
N ARG A 117 -4.69 7.65 -9.62
CA ARG A 117 -4.88 6.66 -8.56
C ARG A 117 -3.87 5.53 -8.60
N ALA A 118 -3.67 4.86 -7.47
CA ALA A 118 -3.07 3.54 -7.46
C ALA A 118 -4.12 2.50 -7.87
N GLU A 119 -3.72 1.47 -8.63
CA GLU A 119 -4.62 0.41 -9.07
C GLU A 119 -3.90 -0.93 -9.20
N HIS A 120 -4.65 -2.02 -9.00
CA HIS A 120 -4.13 -3.35 -9.26
C HIS A 120 -4.21 -3.68 -10.75
N TYR A 121 -3.19 -4.37 -11.24
CA TYR A 121 -3.04 -4.79 -12.64
C TYR A 121 -2.35 -6.15 -12.72
N ILE A 122 -2.40 -6.80 -13.86
CA ILE A 122 -1.70 -8.05 -14.12
C ILE A 122 -0.41 -7.75 -14.89
N ALA A 123 0.71 -8.30 -14.42
CA ALA A 123 1.98 -8.35 -15.11
C ALA A 123 2.34 -9.82 -15.40
N THR A 124 2.84 -10.08 -16.59
CA THR A 124 3.21 -11.40 -17.10
C THR A 124 4.70 -11.53 -17.34
N THR A 125 5.42 -10.41 -17.34
CA THR A 125 6.88 -10.36 -17.48
C THR A 125 7.51 -9.54 -16.35
N PRO A 126 8.80 -9.75 -16.05
CA PRO A 126 9.54 -8.93 -15.08
C PRO A 126 9.53 -7.44 -15.43
N GLU A 127 9.56 -7.08 -16.71
CA GLU A 127 9.53 -5.71 -17.21
C GLU A 127 8.19 -5.03 -16.86
N GLU A 128 7.07 -5.73 -17.07
CA GLU A 128 5.74 -5.25 -16.69
C GLU A 128 5.62 -5.10 -15.17
N ALA A 129 6.27 -5.97 -14.39
CA ALA A 129 6.28 -5.93 -12.93
C ALA A 129 6.98 -4.68 -12.37
N ILE A 130 7.85 -4.02 -13.13
CA ILE A 130 8.55 -2.78 -12.73
C ILE A 130 7.56 -1.69 -12.31
N ALA A 131 6.40 -1.59 -12.92
CA ALA A 131 5.38 -0.61 -12.57
C ALA A 131 4.84 -0.79 -11.14
N SER A 132 5.02 -1.98 -10.54
CA SER A 132 4.65 -2.26 -9.15
C SER A 132 5.70 -1.83 -8.13
N ILE A 133 6.94 -1.55 -8.55
CA ILE A 133 8.04 -1.14 -7.67
C ILE A 133 7.69 0.16 -6.93
N GLY A 134 8.11 0.23 -5.69
CA GLY A 134 7.93 1.39 -4.82
C GLY A 134 6.57 1.40 -4.10
N SER A 135 6.58 1.82 -2.85
CA SER A 135 5.36 1.97 -2.03
C SER A 135 4.46 3.05 -2.60
N LYS A 136 3.15 2.83 -2.62
CA LYS A 136 2.12 3.81 -2.98
C LYS A 136 1.31 4.09 -1.70
N TYR A 137 1.48 5.28 -1.11
CA TYR A 137 0.81 5.63 0.16
C TYR A 137 -0.58 6.24 -0.06
N ILE A 138 -1.32 5.68 -1.02
CA ILE A 138 -2.73 5.98 -1.28
C ILE A 138 -3.50 4.66 -1.42
N GLN A 139 -4.81 4.72 -1.24
CA GLN A 139 -5.67 3.55 -1.40
C GLN A 139 -5.68 3.08 -2.87
N SER A 140 -5.42 1.79 -3.12
CA SER A 140 -5.47 1.23 -4.46
C SER A 140 -6.87 0.78 -4.86
N TYR A 141 -7.23 1.01 -6.12
CA TYR A 141 -8.41 0.43 -6.76
C TYR A 141 -8.08 -0.99 -7.24
N THR A 142 -8.78 -1.98 -6.72
CA THR A 142 -8.40 -3.39 -6.92
C THR A 142 -9.26 -4.12 -7.94
N VAL A 143 -10.47 -3.62 -8.21
CA VAL A 143 -11.54 -4.36 -8.89
C VAL A 143 -11.12 -4.89 -10.25
N ASP A 144 -10.47 -4.05 -11.06
CA ASP A 144 -10.08 -4.42 -12.42
C ASP A 144 -8.98 -5.49 -12.41
N GLY A 145 -7.95 -5.32 -11.57
CA GLY A 145 -6.89 -6.30 -11.41
C GLY A 145 -7.40 -7.64 -10.89
N PHE A 146 -8.26 -7.63 -9.86
CA PHE A 146 -8.79 -8.88 -9.31
C PHE A 146 -9.78 -9.59 -10.24
N LYS A 147 -10.57 -8.85 -11.03
CA LYS A 147 -11.44 -9.43 -12.06
C LYS A 147 -10.67 -10.03 -13.24
N ALA A 148 -9.47 -9.53 -13.52
CA ALA A 148 -8.61 -10.04 -14.59
C ALA A 148 -7.92 -11.36 -14.23
N ILE A 149 -7.96 -11.80 -12.96
CA ILE A 149 -7.36 -13.05 -12.52
C ILE A 149 -8.12 -14.25 -13.11
N ASN A 150 -7.39 -15.10 -13.84
CA ASN A 150 -7.87 -16.42 -14.28
C ASN A 150 -7.58 -17.44 -13.17
N ARG A 151 -8.61 -18.01 -12.56
CA ARG A 151 -8.51 -18.95 -11.43
C ARG A 151 -7.74 -20.24 -11.71
N LYS A 152 -7.52 -20.58 -12.98
CA LYS A 152 -6.77 -21.78 -13.43
C LYS A 152 -5.27 -21.53 -13.60
N GLU A 153 -4.83 -20.31 -13.47
CA GLU A 153 -3.43 -19.90 -13.63
C GLU A 153 -2.81 -19.55 -12.28
N LYS A 154 -1.47 -19.54 -12.23
CA LYS A 154 -0.72 -19.24 -11.01
C LYS A 154 -0.46 -17.74 -10.86
N TYR A 155 -0.57 -17.23 -9.64
CA TYR A 155 -0.38 -15.80 -9.36
C TYR A 155 0.39 -15.55 -8.07
N LEU A 156 1.24 -14.55 -8.10
CA LEU A 156 1.60 -13.76 -6.93
C LEU A 156 0.59 -12.60 -6.81
N VAL A 157 -0.15 -12.55 -5.72
CA VAL A 157 -1.06 -11.42 -5.45
C VAL A 157 -0.51 -10.57 -4.32
N THR A 158 -0.27 -9.28 -4.60
CA THR A 158 0.23 -8.33 -3.60
C THR A 158 -0.87 -7.36 -3.18
N GLY A 159 -0.84 -6.90 -1.93
CA GLY A 159 -1.83 -5.93 -1.45
C GLY A 159 -1.63 -5.53 0.01
N THR A 160 -2.46 -4.61 0.48
CA THR A 160 -2.54 -4.33 1.92
C THR A 160 -3.05 -5.57 2.67
N PRO A 161 -2.71 -5.73 3.97
CA PRO A 161 -3.12 -6.93 4.71
C PRO A 161 -4.62 -7.21 4.68
N CYS A 162 -5.46 -6.16 4.69
CA CYS A 162 -6.91 -6.32 4.59
C CYS A 162 -7.40 -6.74 3.19
N GLN A 163 -6.68 -6.34 2.12
CA GLN A 163 -6.94 -6.83 0.76
C GLN A 163 -6.56 -8.31 0.64
N ILE A 164 -5.41 -8.68 1.17
CA ILE A 164 -4.90 -10.05 1.16
C ILE A 164 -5.77 -10.98 2.02
N ASP A 165 -6.24 -10.54 3.19
CA ASP A 165 -7.17 -11.33 4.02
C ASP A 165 -8.49 -11.61 3.28
N SER A 166 -9.06 -10.59 2.62
CA SER A 166 -10.24 -10.79 1.77
C SER A 166 -9.94 -11.72 0.59
N PHE A 167 -8.76 -11.59 -0.02
CA PHE A 167 -8.37 -12.44 -1.16
C PHE A 167 -8.12 -13.89 -0.71
N ARG A 168 -7.55 -14.12 0.49
CA ARG A 168 -7.43 -15.48 1.05
C ARG A 168 -8.79 -16.12 1.28
N ARG A 169 -9.78 -15.36 1.83
CA ARG A 169 -11.16 -15.86 1.95
C ARG A 169 -11.76 -16.24 0.59
N TYR A 170 -11.48 -15.43 -0.43
CA TYR A 170 -11.93 -15.71 -1.79
C TYR A 170 -11.33 -17.01 -2.33
N ILE A 171 -10.01 -17.22 -2.26
CA ILE A 171 -9.39 -18.44 -2.78
C ILE A 171 -9.78 -19.68 -1.97
N LYS A 172 -9.88 -19.60 -0.63
CA LYS A 172 -10.43 -20.66 0.23
C LYS A 172 -11.87 -21.02 -0.18
N ARG A 173 -12.71 -20.00 -0.40
CA ARG A 173 -14.13 -20.23 -0.79
C ARG A 173 -14.27 -20.98 -2.10
N PHE A 174 -13.35 -20.81 -3.03
CA PHE A 174 -13.36 -21.48 -4.34
C PHE A 174 -12.41 -22.69 -4.43
N ARG A 175 -11.68 -23.02 -3.34
CA ARG A 175 -10.73 -24.15 -3.26
C ARG A 175 -9.67 -24.09 -4.36
N ILE A 176 -9.01 -22.95 -4.50
CA ILE A 176 -7.99 -22.67 -5.54
C ILE A 176 -6.69 -22.13 -4.93
N GLU A 177 -6.44 -22.37 -3.64
CA GLU A 177 -5.32 -21.82 -2.88
C GLU A 177 -3.96 -22.23 -3.46
N GLU A 178 -3.88 -23.39 -4.08
CA GLU A 178 -2.65 -23.93 -4.70
C GLU A 178 -2.10 -23.02 -5.81
N ASN A 179 -2.99 -22.26 -6.49
CA ASN A 179 -2.63 -21.38 -7.59
C ASN A 179 -2.11 -20.02 -7.14
N PHE A 180 -2.11 -19.72 -5.82
CA PHE A 180 -1.82 -18.37 -5.35
C PHE A 180 -0.73 -18.33 -4.28
N VAL A 181 0.20 -17.40 -4.45
CA VAL A 181 1.11 -16.90 -3.41
C VAL A 181 0.63 -15.53 -3.02
N LEU A 182 0.41 -15.28 -1.72
CA LEU A 182 -0.13 -14.04 -1.20
C LEU A 182 0.95 -13.25 -0.46
N LEU A 183 1.17 -12.01 -0.87
CA LEU A 183 2.16 -11.12 -0.28
C LEU A 183 1.49 -9.85 0.25
N ASP A 184 1.67 -9.56 1.54
CA ASP A 184 1.30 -8.29 2.13
C ASP A 184 2.53 -7.50 2.62
N PHE A 185 2.29 -6.35 3.25
CA PHE A 185 3.35 -5.52 3.83
C PHE A 185 2.89 -4.90 5.14
N PHE A 186 3.86 -4.45 5.96
CA PHE A 186 3.55 -3.67 7.15
C PHE A 186 2.82 -2.38 6.75
N CYS A 187 1.55 -2.30 7.11
CA CYS A 187 0.65 -1.23 6.69
C CYS A 187 0.36 -0.26 7.83
N HIS A 188 0.66 1.02 7.63
CA HIS A 188 0.33 2.08 8.57
C HIS A 188 -1.18 2.36 8.60
N CYS A 189 -1.72 2.89 7.52
CA CYS A 189 -3.14 3.14 7.24
C CYS A 189 -3.29 3.53 5.76
N VAL A 190 -4.51 3.82 5.31
CA VAL A 190 -4.75 4.47 4.02
C VAL A 190 -5.26 5.88 4.25
N PRO A 191 -4.65 6.91 3.64
CA PRO A 191 -5.15 8.28 3.70
C PRO A 191 -6.32 8.48 2.76
N SER A 192 -7.11 9.53 3.02
CA SER A 192 -8.18 9.96 2.12
C SER A 192 -7.63 10.35 0.74
N MET A 193 -8.30 9.94 -0.33
CA MET A 193 -7.98 10.36 -1.70
C MET A 193 -8.12 11.87 -1.90
N TRP A 194 -8.91 12.56 -1.06
CA TRP A 194 -8.97 14.02 -1.07
C TRP A 194 -7.64 14.67 -0.69
N ALA A 195 -6.84 14.04 0.19
CA ALA A 195 -5.50 14.51 0.52
C ALA A 195 -4.57 14.39 -0.69
N TRP A 196 -4.59 13.24 -1.39
CA TRP A 196 -3.82 13.03 -2.60
C TRP A 196 -4.21 14.00 -3.70
N ASN A 197 -5.50 14.13 -3.98
CA ASN A 197 -6.00 15.03 -5.03
C ASN A 197 -5.65 16.50 -4.77
N LYS A 198 -5.65 16.95 -3.51
CA LYS A 198 -5.18 18.31 -3.19
C LYS A 198 -3.68 18.46 -3.33
N TYR A 199 -2.94 17.42 -2.98
CA TYR A 199 -1.49 17.43 -3.09
C TYR A 199 -1.06 17.47 -4.55
N THR A 200 -1.62 16.63 -5.42
CA THR A 200 -1.31 16.66 -6.86
C THR A 200 -1.68 17.99 -7.50
N ARG A 201 -2.85 18.55 -7.21
CA ARG A 201 -3.24 19.90 -7.69
C ARG A 201 -2.27 21.01 -7.25
N MET A 202 -1.68 20.90 -6.07
CA MET A 202 -0.65 21.84 -5.61
C MET A 202 0.63 21.68 -6.44
N VAL A 203 1.07 20.44 -6.66
CA VAL A 203 2.30 20.13 -7.41
C VAL A 203 2.15 20.46 -8.90
N GLU A 204 0.99 20.22 -9.50
CA GLU A 204 0.68 20.49 -10.91
C GLU A 204 0.80 21.97 -11.29
N LYS A 205 0.73 22.89 -10.35
CA LYS A 205 1.06 24.30 -10.61
C LYS A 205 2.50 24.50 -11.08
N GLN A 206 3.40 23.66 -10.59
CA GLN A 206 4.82 23.67 -10.95
C GLN A 206 5.10 22.76 -12.17
N THR A 207 4.63 21.53 -12.13
CA THR A 207 5.04 20.43 -13.03
C THR A 207 4.17 20.29 -14.28
N GLY A 208 2.99 20.91 -14.34
CA GLY A 208 1.91 20.50 -15.24
C GLY A 208 1.25 19.22 -14.73
N LYS A 209 0.34 18.63 -15.52
CA LYS A 209 -0.37 17.39 -15.15
C LYS A 209 0.62 16.28 -14.79
N ILE A 210 0.38 15.60 -13.67
CA ILE A 210 1.26 14.53 -13.18
C ILE A 210 1.30 13.36 -14.16
N THR A 211 2.50 12.92 -14.49
CA THR A 211 2.76 11.76 -15.36
C THR A 211 3.38 10.58 -14.61
N TYR A 212 4.06 10.83 -13.48
CA TYR A 212 4.67 9.81 -12.64
C TYR A 212 4.69 10.24 -11.17
N ALA A 213 4.57 9.27 -10.25
CA ALA A 213 4.66 9.50 -8.82
C ALA A 213 5.50 8.42 -8.12
N SER A 214 6.44 8.85 -7.29
CA SER A 214 7.22 8.02 -6.37
C SER A 214 7.13 8.58 -4.96
N TRP A 215 6.65 7.77 -4.03
CA TRP A 215 6.52 8.16 -2.61
C TRP A 215 7.77 7.84 -1.79
N ARG A 216 8.65 6.99 -2.30
CA ARG A 216 9.84 6.55 -1.59
C ARG A 216 11.05 6.65 -2.51
N ASN A 217 11.84 7.68 -2.32
CA ASN A 217 13.03 7.96 -3.10
C ASN A 217 14.27 7.95 -2.21
N LYS A 218 15.29 7.20 -2.60
CA LYS A 218 16.53 7.04 -1.81
C LYS A 218 17.65 8.00 -2.23
N PHE A 219 17.33 9.10 -2.88
CA PHE A 219 18.32 10.07 -3.36
C PHE A 219 19.26 10.56 -2.26
N THR A 220 18.75 10.72 -1.03
CA THR A 220 19.49 11.13 0.17
C THR A 220 19.74 9.98 1.14
N GLY A 221 19.73 8.74 0.66
CA GLY A 221 19.87 7.54 1.47
C GLY A 221 18.52 6.94 1.91
N TRP A 222 18.56 5.69 2.35
CA TRP A 222 17.36 4.94 2.72
C TRP A 222 16.65 5.54 3.95
N HIS A 223 17.39 6.04 4.93
CA HIS A 223 16.84 6.59 6.18
C HIS A 223 16.07 7.91 5.97
N ASP A 224 16.36 8.66 4.91
CA ASP A 224 15.62 9.87 4.51
C ASP A 224 14.71 9.64 3.29
N SER A 225 14.37 8.39 3.00
CA SER A 225 13.61 7.98 1.80
C SER A 225 12.09 8.22 1.89
N TRP A 226 11.59 8.84 2.94
CA TRP A 226 10.26 9.46 2.94
C TRP A 226 10.31 10.72 2.08
N ALA A 227 10.57 10.48 0.79
CA ALA A 227 10.83 11.50 -0.20
C ALA A 227 9.87 11.32 -1.38
N MET A 228 9.01 12.30 -1.58
CA MET A 228 8.08 12.39 -2.69
C MET A 228 8.81 12.90 -3.93
N SER A 229 8.62 12.26 -5.07
CA SER A 229 9.07 12.78 -6.34
C SER A 229 7.98 12.59 -7.38
N LEU A 230 7.60 13.67 -8.04
CA LEU A 230 6.51 13.73 -9.01
C LEU A 230 7.00 14.37 -10.30
N ASP A 231 6.82 13.65 -11.40
CA ASP A 231 7.03 14.20 -12.74
C ASP A 231 5.69 14.68 -13.32
N GLY A 232 5.75 15.65 -14.18
CA GLY A 232 4.59 16.15 -14.92
C GLY A 232 4.97 16.50 -16.35
N GLU A 233 4.04 17.11 -17.09
CA GLU A 233 4.21 17.48 -18.50
C GLU A 233 5.40 18.41 -18.75
N LYS A 234 5.82 19.19 -17.73
CA LYS A 234 6.97 20.12 -17.81
C LYS A 234 8.28 19.48 -17.38
N THR A 235 8.27 18.19 -17.01
CA THR A 235 9.50 17.51 -16.57
C THR A 235 10.34 17.15 -17.79
N GLU A 236 11.54 17.68 -17.83
CA GLU A 236 12.55 17.35 -18.83
C GLU A 236 13.34 16.15 -18.32
N THR A 237 13.23 15.01 -19.00
CA THR A 237 14.05 13.83 -18.76
C THR A 237 14.53 13.27 -20.08
N GLU A 238 15.81 12.91 -20.17
CA GLU A 238 16.22 11.94 -21.16
C GLU A 238 15.49 10.60 -20.88
N LYS A 239 15.30 9.76 -21.89
CA LYS A 239 14.60 8.48 -21.73
C LYS A 239 15.29 7.64 -20.67
N VAL A 240 14.70 7.64 -19.48
CA VAL A 240 15.19 6.88 -18.35
C VAL A 240 14.90 5.42 -18.59
N ASN A 241 15.96 4.64 -18.84
CA ASN A 241 15.87 3.20 -18.78
C ASN A 241 15.53 2.79 -17.33
N TRP A 242 14.69 1.79 -17.13
CA TRP A 242 14.38 1.30 -15.79
C TRP A 242 15.63 0.83 -15.01
N HIS A 243 16.69 0.41 -15.74
CA HIS A 243 17.99 0.09 -15.18
C HIS A 243 18.68 1.30 -14.54
N ASP A 244 18.34 2.50 -15.01
CA ASP A 244 18.81 3.71 -14.40
C ASP A 244 17.94 3.98 -13.20
N SER A 245 18.48 3.80 -12.02
CA SER A 245 17.74 4.07 -10.78
C SER A 245 17.19 5.49 -10.86
N TYR A 246 15.87 5.64 -10.71
CA TYR A 246 15.23 6.94 -10.56
C TYR A 246 15.97 7.85 -9.57
N ASN A 247 16.54 7.27 -8.53
CA ASN A 247 17.32 7.93 -7.52
C ASN A 247 18.66 8.51 -8.04
N LEU A 248 19.27 7.94 -9.08
CA LEU A 248 20.52 8.43 -9.66
C LEU A 248 20.30 9.61 -10.60
N LEU A 249 19.14 9.67 -11.26
CA LEU A 249 18.81 10.64 -12.30
C LEU A 249 18.20 11.93 -11.81
N ILE A 250 17.85 11.99 -10.52
CA ILE A 250 17.20 13.17 -9.95
C ILE A 250 18.03 14.45 -10.07
N LYS A 251 19.37 14.33 -10.14
CA LYS A 251 20.27 15.48 -10.29
C LYS A 251 20.19 16.13 -11.67
N GLU A 252 19.83 15.37 -12.70
CA GLU A 252 19.79 15.80 -14.09
C GLU A 252 18.38 16.20 -14.53
N LYS A 253 17.36 15.84 -13.74
CA LYS A 253 15.97 16.20 -14.02
C LYS A 253 15.70 17.69 -13.78
N LYS A 254 14.91 18.29 -14.68
CA LYS A 254 14.36 19.64 -14.53
C LYS A 254 12.85 19.61 -14.57
N GLY A 255 12.20 20.60 -13.97
CA GLY A 255 10.74 20.73 -14.04
C GLY A 255 9.94 19.68 -13.25
N PHE A 256 10.58 18.88 -12.40
CA PHE A 256 9.90 17.93 -11.52
C PHE A 256 9.72 18.50 -10.10
N TYR A 257 8.89 17.85 -9.30
CA TYR A 257 8.69 18.17 -7.89
C TYR A 257 9.41 17.17 -6.99
N ASN A 258 10.11 17.66 -5.98
CA ASN A 258 10.72 16.83 -4.94
C ASN A 258 10.50 17.47 -3.58
N SER A 259 10.08 16.67 -2.60
CA SER A 259 9.89 17.12 -1.22
C SER A 259 10.05 15.95 -0.25
N ARG A 260 10.58 16.19 0.94
CA ARG A 260 10.87 15.16 1.93
C ARG A 260 10.15 15.42 3.25
N LEU A 261 9.87 14.34 3.98
CA LEU A 261 9.33 14.43 5.34
C LEU A 261 10.24 15.29 6.24
N SER A 262 11.56 15.11 6.14
CA SER A 262 12.58 15.89 6.88
C SER A 262 12.51 17.38 6.58
N GLN A 263 11.99 17.76 5.43
CA GLN A 263 11.77 19.15 5.00
C GLN A 263 10.33 19.64 5.25
N GLY A 264 9.49 18.83 5.90
CA GLY A 264 8.12 19.19 6.24
C GLY A 264 7.10 18.98 5.11
N ASP A 265 7.35 18.01 4.21
CA ASP A 265 6.38 17.67 3.16
C ASP A 265 4.97 17.51 3.71
N VAL A 266 4.01 18.18 3.05
CA VAL A 266 2.65 18.29 3.55
C VAL A 266 1.85 16.98 3.41
N PHE A 267 2.13 16.15 2.40
CA PHE A 267 1.47 14.86 2.25
C PHE A 267 1.89 13.90 3.38
N TYR A 268 3.18 13.81 3.66
CA TYR A 268 3.66 13.00 4.79
C TYR A 268 3.21 13.54 6.13
N THR A 269 3.11 14.85 6.28
CA THR A 269 2.54 15.48 7.48
C THR A 269 1.09 15.03 7.71
N LEU A 270 0.27 14.97 6.65
CA LEU A 270 -1.12 14.47 6.72
C LEU A 270 -1.18 12.97 7.01
N PHE A 271 -0.38 12.18 6.29
CA PHE A 271 -0.40 10.72 6.31
C PHE A 271 0.19 10.16 7.62
N LEU A 272 1.44 10.48 7.92
CA LEU A 272 2.13 9.98 9.13
C LEU A 272 1.66 10.67 10.41
N GLY A 273 1.02 11.83 10.27
CA GLY A 273 0.34 12.50 11.37
C GLY A 273 -1.02 11.90 11.74
N ASP A 274 -1.52 10.89 11.02
CA ASP A 274 -2.84 10.25 11.18
C ASP A 274 -4.03 11.21 10.99
N TYR A 275 -3.85 12.31 10.23
CA TYR A 275 -4.86 13.37 10.17
C TYR A 275 -6.02 13.06 9.24
N CYS A 276 -5.82 12.16 8.27
CA CYS A 276 -6.82 11.83 7.26
C CYS A 276 -6.88 10.31 6.95
N CYS A 277 -6.52 9.46 7.92
CA CYS A 277 -6.57 8.00 7.76
C CYS A 277 -8.02 7.49 7.74
N ASN A 278 -8.26 6.39 7.02
CA ASN A 278 -9.55 5.70 7.02
C ASN A 278 -9.95 5.33 8.45
N PRO A 279 -11.18 5.66 8.89
CA PRO A 279 -11.68 5.30 10.22
C PRO A 279 -11.59 3.80 10.55
N ALA A 280 -11.74 2.92 9.55
CA ALA A 280 -11.57 1.47 9.72
C ALA A 280 -10.12 1.10 10.12
N CYS A 281 -9.11 1.83 9.63
CA CYS A 281 -7.72 1.60 10.02
C CYS A 281 -7.47 1.95 11.50
N ALA A 282 -8.19 2.93 12.03
CA ALA A 282 -8.06 3.34 13.43
C ALA A 282 -8.83 2.42 14.39
N LYS A 283 -10.03 1.98 14.01
CA LYS A 283 -10.94 1.26 14.90
C LYS A 283 -10.89 -0.25 14.72
N ASP A 284 -10.90 -0.72 13.48
CA ASP A 284 -11.23 -2.11 13.15
C ASP A 284 -10.06 -2.90 12.54
N CYS A 285 -8.87 -2.29 12.39
CA CYS A 285 -7.70 -2.96 11.82
C CYS A 285 -7.19 -4.07 12.75
N LYS A 286 -7.06 -5.29 12.21
CA LYS A 286 -6.61 -6.49 12.93
C LYS A 286 -5.28 -7.06 12.41
N TYR A 287 -4.53 -6.29 11.59
CA TYR A 287 -3.39 -6.80 10.83
C TYR A 287 -2.03 -6.22 11.25
N LYS A 288 -1.94 -5.68 12.46
CA LYS A 288 -0.69 -5.08 12.93
C LYS A 288 0.31 -6.15 13.38
N TYR A 289 1.60 -5.82 13.23
CA TYR A 289 2.75 -6.55 13.72
C TYR A 289 2.83 -7.99 13.17
N ASP A 290 2.49 -8.99 13.96
CA ASP A 290 2.54 -10.42 13.67
C ASP A 290 1.25 -10.98 13.01
N LYS A 291 0.24 -10.15 12.83
CA LYS A 291 -1.07 -10.59 12.35
C LYS A 291 -1.18 -10.41 10.84
N SER A 292 -1.21 -11.51 10.10
CA SER A 292 -1.34 -11.56 8.65
C SER A 292 -2.17 -12.75 8.18
N SER A 293 -2.78 -12.61 7.02
CA SER A 293 -3.35 -13.72 6.24
C SER A 293 -2.59 -13.93 4.92
N ALA A 294 -1.39 -13.36 4.79
CA ALA A 294 -0.51 -13.59 3.65
C ALA A 294 0.35 -14.85 3.85
N ASP A 295 0.99 -15.31 2.78
CA ASP A 295 2.07 -16.29 2.85
C ASP A 295 3.37 -15.58 3.23
N ILE A 296 3.57 -14.37 2.70
CA ILE A 296 4.78 -13.57 2.86
C ILE A 296 4.40 -12.14 3.24
N ARG A 297 5.11 -11.54 4.20
CA ARG A 297 5.06 -10.12 4.53
C ARG A 297 6.41 -9.47 4.29
N ILE A 298 6.39 -8.30 3.67
CA ILE A 298 7.58 -7.47 3.50
C ILE A 298 7.43 -6.10 4.16
N GLY A 299 8.55 -5.41 4.35
CA GLY A 299 8.56 -4.02 4.81
C GLY A 299 9.97 -3.45 4.82
N ASP A 300 10.10 -2.24 5.34
CA ASP A 300 11.42 -1.72 5.69
C ASP A 300 11.85 -2.34 7.03
N LEU A 301 13.09 -2.80 7.16
CA LEU A 301 13.63 -3.19 8.45
C LEU A 301 14.16 -1.93 9.15
N TRP A 302 13.25 -1.17 9.72
CA TRP A 302 13.60 -0.04 10.57
C TRP A 302 14.18 -0.56 11.89
N GLY A 303 15.06 0.18 12.51
CA GLY A 303 15.58 -0.18 13.81
C GLY A 303 17.08 0.01 13.90
N LYS A 304 17.67 -0.51 14.99
CA LYS A 304 19.08 -0.26 15.32
C LYS A 304 20.03 -1.19 14.59
N THR A 305 19.58 -2.41 14.27
CA THR A 305 20.43 -3.48 13.71
C THR A 305 21.06 -3.09 12.37
N TYR A 306 20.31 -2.39 11.51
CA TYR A 306 20.78 -1.95 10.19
C TYR A 306 20.83 -0.43 10.03
N LYS A 307 21.01 0.31 11.14
CA LYS A 307 21.02 1.79 11.15
C LYS A 307 22.08 2.42 10.26
N ASP A 308 23.18 1.71 10.01
CA ASP A 308 24.31 2.20 9.20
C ASP A 308 24.20 1.78 7.72
N ASN A 309 23.09 1.12 7.32
CA ASN A 309 22.84 0.69 5.93
C ASN A 309 22.02 1.75 5.19
N ASP A 310 22.64 2.46 4.25
CA ASP A 310 22.00 3.50 3.43
C ASP A 310 21.30 2.98 2.15
N LYS A 311 21.54 1.72 1.77
CA LYS A 311 21.00 1.14 0.54
C LYS A 311 19.57 0.63 0.71
N GLY A 312 19.22 0.20 1.92
CA GLY A 312 17.92 -0.32 2.31
C GLY A 312 17.93 -1.83 2.55
N VAL A 313 17.30 -2.22 3.65
CA VAL A 313 17.11 -3.61 4.07
C VAL A 313 15.62 -3.87 4.24
N SER A 314 15.11 -4.93 3.61
CA SER A 314 13.73 -5.37 3.77
C SER A 314 13.58 -6.23 5.01
N ALA A 315 12.54 -6.00 5.80
CA ALA A 315 11.95 -7.00 6.64
C ALA A 315 11.24 -8.02 5.75
N LEU A 316 11.53 -9.30 5.92
CA LEU A 316 10.91 -10.40 5.19
C LEU A 316 10.45 -11.46 6.19
N ILE A 317 9.17 -11.78 6.15
CA ILE A 317 8.54 -12.71 7.10
C ILE A 317 7.64 -13.66 6.32
N THR A 318 7.69 -14.94 6.64
CA THR A 318 6.76 -15.94 6.12
C THR A 318 5.78 -16.37 7.20
N PHE A 319 4.54 -16.66 6.80
CA PHE A 319 3.47 -17.11 7.69
C PHE A 319 2.95 -18.51 7.34
N THR A 320 3.37 -19.07 6.19
CA THR A 320 2.99 -20.42 5.75
C THR A 320 4.20 -21.15 5.21
N GLU A 321 4.14 -22.50 5.18
CA GLU A 321 5.20 -23.30 4.55
C GLU A 321 5.37 -22.94 3.07
N LYS A 322 4.28 -22.70 2.32
CA LYS A 322 4.34 -22.19 0.95
C LYS A 322 5.17 -20.89 0.84
N GLY A 323 4.93 -19.93 1.71
CA GLY A 323 5.70 -18.68 1.73
C GLY A 323 7.18 -18.93 2.02
N LYS A 324 7.48 -19.81 2.96
CA LYS A 324 8.85 -20.21 3.31
C LYS A 324 9.56 -20.87 2.12
N GLU A 325 8.93 -21.84 1.46
CA GLU A 325 9.47 -22.49 0.27
C GLU A 325 9.79 -21.49 -0.85
N VAL A 326 8.92 -20.51 -1.09
CA VAL A 326 9.17 -19.45 -2.08
C VAL A 326 10.39 -18.63 -1.70
N VAL A 327 10.53 -18.24 -0.43
CA VAL A 327 11.65 -17.40 0.06
C VAL A 327 12.97 -18.15 0.04
N GLU A 328 13.01 -19.40 0.51
CA GLU A 328 14.23 -20.21 0.56
C GLU A 328 14.77 -20.57 -0.84
N GLN A 329 13.94 -20.51 -1.87
CA GLN A 329 14.32 -20.70 -3.27
C GLN A 329 14.78 -19.43 -4.00
N LEU A 330 14.79 -18.25 -3.35
CA LEU A 330 15.25 -17.02 -3.98
C LEU A 330 16.75 -17.08 -4.31
N LYS A 331 17.10 -16.70 -5.55
CA LYS A 331 18.48 -16.87 -6.05
C LYS A 331 19.31 -15.59 -5.98
N ASN A 332 18.72 -14.46 -6.29
CA ASN A 332 19.44 -13.19 -6.46
C ASN A 332 19.29 -12.27 -5.24
N VAL A 333 19.32 -12.86 -4.04
CA VAL A 333 19.09 -12.13 -2.78
C VAL A 333 20.06 -12.56 -1.70
N THR A 334 20.32 -11.66 -0.76
CA THR A 334 20.95 -11.99 0.50
C THR A 334 19.85 -12.10 1.55
N LEU A 335 19.83 -13.23 2.26
CA LEU A 335 18.92 -13.52 3.38
C LEU A 335 19.74 -13.71 4.66
N VAL A 336 19.46 -12.92 5.68
CA VAL A 336 20.06 -13.06 7.01
C VAL A 336 18.94 -13.33 8.00
N GLU A 337 18.90 -14.58 8.50
CA GLU A 337 17.85 -14.99 9.45
C GLU A 337 18.02 -14.25 10.78
N HIS A 338 16.93 -13.73 11.28
CA HIS A 338 16.84 -13.05 12.58
C HIS A 338 15.53 -13.42 13.29
N PRO A 339 15.49 -13.34 14.62
CA PRO A 339 14.24 -13.39 15.37
C PRO A 339 13.22 -12.36 14.87
N PHE A 340 11.94 -12.70 14.96
CA PHE A 340 10.85 -11.88 14.47
C PHE A 340 10.87 -10.45 15.03
N ASP A 341 11.18 -10.27 16.30
CA ASP A 341 11.22 -8.95 16.96
C ASP A 341 12.32 -8.04 16.43
N ILE A 342 13.43 -8.60 15.93
CA ILE A 342 14.49 -7.86 15.23
C ILE A 342 14.01 -7.45 13.83
N VAL A 343 13.40 -8.38 13.09
CA VAL A 343 12.93 -8.09 11.72
C VAL A 343 11.75 -7.12 11.72
N ALA A 344 10.89 -7.20 12.72
CA ALA A 344 9.75 -6.31 12.91
C ALA A 344 10.08 -5.07 13.78
N GLU A 345 11.36 -4.82 14.08
CA GLU A 345 11.78 -3.64 14.86
C GLU A 345 11.36 -2.35 14.14
N GLY A 346 10.76 -1.42 14.90
CA GLY A 346 10.23 -0.16 14.34
C GLY A 346 8.88 -0.26 13.63
N GLN A 347 8.30 -1.46 13.49
CA GLN A 347 6.97 -1.64 12.89
C GLN A 347 5.85 -1.38 13.92
N MET A 348 4.69 -0.93 13.40
CA MET A 348 3.55 -0.57 14.23
C MET A 348 2.94 -1.79 14.93
N LYS A 349 2.84 -1.76 16.26
CA LYS A 349 2.21 -2.79 17.10
C LYS A 349 0.72 -2.53 17.37
N SER A 350 0.26 -1.30 17.12
CA SER A 350 -1.12 -0.86 17.37
C SER A 350 -1.71 -0.11 16.19
N ASN A 351 -3.03 0.04 16.20
CA ASN A 351 -3.72 0.83 15.19
C ASN A 351 -3.38 2.31 15.30
N VAL A 352 -3.50 3.03 14.18
CA VAL A 352 -3.42 4.50 14.17
C VAL A 352 -4.52 5.11 15.04
N HIS A 353 -4.29 6.30 15.54
CA HIS A 353 -5.26 6.99 16.38
C HIS A 353 -5.98 8.07 15.61
N LYS A 354 -7.31 7.96 15.53
CA LYS A 354 -8.12 9.05 14.99
C LYS A 354 -7.91 10.32 15.83
N LYS A 355 -7.40 11.38 15.19
CA LYS A 355 -7.11 12.65 15.87
C LYS A 355 -8.40 13.39 16.23
N PRO A 356 -8.44 14.16 17.33
CA PRO A 356 -9.61 14.98 17.71
C PRO A 356 -10.03 15.95 16.60
N THR A 357 -9.08 16.43 15.84
CA THR A 357 -9.26 17.40 14.75
C THR A 357 -9.57 16.76 13.39
N TYR A 358 -9.79 15.43 13.32
CA TYR A 358 -10.09 14.71 12.08
C TYR A 358 -11.20 15.38 11.25
N GLY A 359 -12.32 15.76 11.89
CA GLY A 359 -13.44 16.41 11.22
C GLY A 359 -13.08 17.76 10.58
N LEU A 360 -12.21 18.55 11.23
CA LEU A 360 -11.70 19.82 10.69
C LEU A 360 -10.83 19.58 9.46
N VAL A 361 -9.89 18.62 9.54
CA VAL A 361 -9.02 18.26 8.40
C VAL A 361 -9.86 17.76 7.23
N MET A 362 -10.84 16.87 7.45
CA MET A 362 -11.69 16.34 6.39
C MET A 362 -12.56 17.43 5.74
N ARG A 363 -13.05 18.43 6.50
CA ARG A 363 -13.73 19.60 5.92
C ARG A 363 -12.78 20.41 5.04
N PHE A 364 -11.56 20.66 5.51
CA PHE A 364 -10.56 21.36 4.73
C PHE A 364 -10.21 20.60 3.44
N LEU A 365 -10.02 19.30 3.51
CA LEU A 365 -9.71 18.47 2.34
C LEU A 365 -10.81 18.51 1.26
N LYS A 366 -12.06 18.74 1.66
CA LYS A 366 -13.23 18.93 0.75
C LYS A 366 -13.45 20.38 0.30
N SER A 367 -12.79 21.34 0.92
CA SER A 367 -12.93 22.76 0.59
C SER A 367 -12.21 23.13 -0.72
N PRO A 368 -12.47 24.30 -1.31
CA PRO A 368 -11.73 24.77 -2.49
C PRO A 368 -10.28 25.21 -2.19
N PHE A 369 -9.91 25.41 -0.93
CA PHE A 369 -8.59 25.92 -0.54
C PHE A 369 -7.49 24.89 -0.78
N GLY A 370 -6.34 25.32 -1.35
CA GLY A 370 -5.17 24.47 -1.58
C GLY A 370 -4.32 24.24 -0.32
N LEU A 371 -3.43 23.23 -0.40
CA LEU A 371 -2.46 22.93 0.67
C LEU A 371 -1.36 23.98 0.80
N ASP A 372 -1.15 24.81 -0.20
CA ASP A 372 -0.21 25.93 -0.27
C ASP A 372 -0.79 27.24 0.28
N THR A 373 -2.03 27.25 0.77
CA THR A 373 -2.73 28.45 1.22
C THR A 373 -2.55 28.71 2.73
N PHE A 374 -2.83 29.97 3.13
CA PHE A 374 -2.88 30.34 4.54
C PHE A 374 -3.89 29.52 5.35
N MET A 375 -5.00 29.12 4.74
CA MET A 375 -6.00 28.25 5.39
C MET A 375 -5.42 26.91 5.84
N TRP A 376 -4.52 26.31 5.05
CA TRP A 376 -3.82 25.09 5.49
C TRP A 376 -2.94 25.36 6.72
N LYS A 377 -2.24 26.49 6.77
CA LYS A 377 -1.41 26.85 7.95
C LYS A 377 -2.25 26.95 9.22
N ILE A 378 -3.45 27.54 9.14
CA ILE A 378 -4.39 27.62 10.27
C ILE A 378 -4.83 26.22 10.68
N VAL A 379 -5.31 25.40 9.74
CA VAL A 379 -5.77 24.02 10.01
C VAL A 379 -4.65 23.19 10.64
N HIS A 380 -3.44 23.29 10.11
CA HIS A 380 -2.27 22.56 10.62
C HIS A 380 -1.89 23.01 12.05
N LEU A 381 -1.90 24.31 12.34
CA LEU A 381 -1.61 24.85 13.67
C LEU A 381 -2.70 24.41 14.69
N THR A 382 -3.97 24.55 14.35
CA THR A 382 -5.09 24.09 15.17
C THR A 382 -4.97 22.59 15.48
N ASN A 383 -4.55 21.80 14.50
CA ASN A 383 -4.35 20.38 14.63
C ASN A 383 -3.20 20.02 15.59
N LYS A 384 -2.06 20.75 15.51
CA LYS A 384 -0.94 20.59 16.46
C LYS A 384 -1.37 20.92 17.89
N ILE A 385 -2.09 22.02 18.09
CA ILE A 385 -2.59 22.47 19.41
C ILE A 385 -3.59 21.45 19.95
N GLY A 386 -4.61 21.07 19.19
CA GLY A 386 -5.62 20.09 19.60
C GLY A 386 -5.03 18.73 19.97
N THR A 387 -4.00 18.29 19.25
CA THR A 387 -3.30 17.04 19.57
C THR A 387 -2.51 17.15 20.88
N LYS A 388 -1.86 18.30 21.16
CA LYS A 388 -1.15 18.54 22.43
C LYS A 388 -2.13 18.57 23.62
N ILE A 389 -3.25 19.26 23.50
CA ILE A 389 -4.29 19.34 24.53
C ILE A 389 -4.84 17.94 24.82
N ALA A 390 -5.19 17.17 23.79
CA ALA A 390 -5.72 15.82 23.97
C ALA A 390 -4.71 14.85 24.63
N ARG A 391 -3.41 15.04 24.41
CA ARG A 391 -2.36 14.27 25.11
C ARG A 391 -2.25 14.67 26.58
N PHE A 392 -2.42 15.95 26.88
CA PHE A 392 -2.39 16.44 28.28
C PHE A 392 -3.57 15.91 29.10
N ILE A 393 -4.78 15.90 28.52
CA ILE A 393 -6.00 15.41 29.19
C ILE A 393 -5.96 13.88 29.42
N ARG A 394 -5.20 13.13 28.62
CA ARG A 394 -5.07 11.64 28.75
C ARG A 394 -3.99 11.19 29.72
N ARG A 395 -3.15 12.09 30.20
CA ARG A 395 -2.18 11.87 31.26
C ARG A 395 -2.80 12.16 32.62
#